data_dcf7321a0ae160b45bd62d51f4ec4578
#
_entry.id   dcf7321a0ae160b45bd62d51f4ec4578
#
_cell.length_a   1.000
_cell.length_b   1.000
_cell.length_c   1.000
_cell.angle_alpha   90.00
_cell.angle_beta   90.00
_cell.angle_gamma   90.00
#
_symmetry.space_group_name_H-M   'P 1'
#
loop_
_entity.id
_entity.type
_entity.pdbx_description
1 polymer ?
#
loop_
_entity_poly.entity_id
_entity_poly.type
_entity_poly.pdbx_seq_one_letter_code
_entity_poly.pdbx_strand_id
1 'polypeptide(L)'
;MHYIVVDLEWNQPMSFDSSVFRQVGDRLVFEMIQIGAVKVDDKYQVVDSISIPIRPQYYVKIHPRIRKMTQLGAEELADAPTFLDAMAQFTAWCGEEYTLLTWGCDDISVWKQNMDFFGCTEPMPPICDIQRLFSDVNGCRDRKGLKVAMEMLGIE
;
A
#
# COMPACT_ATOMS: atom_id res chain seq x y z
N MET A 1 2.71 11.91 18.69
CA MET A 1 2.94 10.74 17.84
C MET A 1 1.62 10.31 17.20
N HIS A 2 1.62 9.94 15.91
CA HIS A 2 0.44 9.46 15.20
C HIS A 2 0.66 8.02 14.73
N TYR A 3 -0.44 7.30 14.55
CA TYR A 3 -0.46 6.04 13.83
C TYR A 3 -1.05 6.27 12.45
N ILE A 4 -0.42 5.76 11.43
CA ILE A 4 -0.88 5.86 10.04
C ILE A 4 -1.25 4.45 9.56
N VAL A 5 -2.55 4.16 9.49
CA VAL A 5 -3.04 2.89 8.93
C VAL A 5 -3.02 3.02 7.42
N VAL A 6 -2.27 2.16 6.76
CA VAL A 6 -2.03 2.20 5.31
C VAL A 6 -2.58 0.96 4.64
N ASP A 7 -3.20 1.17 3.50
CA ASP A 7 -3.59 0.15 2.54
C ASP A 7 -3.13 0.59 1.14
N LEU A 8 -2.50 -0.31 0.40
CA LEU A 8 -1.93 -0.01 -0.91
C LEU A 8 -2.68 -0.76 -2.00
N GLU A 9 -2.86 -0.09 -3.13
CA GLU A 9 -3.30 -0.76 -4.35
C GLU A 9 -2.15 -0.82 -5.36
N TRP A 10 -2.01 -1.96 -6.03
CA TRP A 10 -0.98 -2.15 -7.04
C TRP A 10 -1.49 -2.88 -8.27
N ASN A 11 -0.91 -2.53 -9.39
CA ASN A 11 -1.13 -3.19 -10.66
C ASN A 11 -0.06 -4.26 -10.92
N GLN A 12 -0.38 -5.19 -11.78
CA GLN A 12 0.50 -6.28 -12.19
C GLN A 12 0.60 -6.36 -13.72
N PRO A 13 1.62 -7.03 -14.27
CA PRO A 13 1.71 -7.23 -15.72
C PRO A 13 0.50 -8.02 -16.24
N MET A 14 0.09 -7.72 -17.46
CA MET A 14 -0.96 -8.50 -18.15
C MET A 14 -0.56 -9.96 -18.36
N SER A 15 0.74 -10.19 -18.50
CA SER A 15 1.40 -11.49 -18.57
C SER A 15 2.85 -11.33 -18.13
N PHE A 16 3.37 -12.33 -17.42
CA PHE A 16 4.79 -12.40 -17.06
C PHE A 16 5.69 -12.67 -18.26
N ASP A 17 5.13 -12.98 -19.44
CA ASP A 17 5.84 -13.06 -20.73
C ASP A 17 5.78 -11.76 -21.52
N SER A 18 5.14 -10.71 -21.00
CA SER A 18 5.02 -9.43 -21.68
C SER A 18 6.37 -8.75 -21.87
N SER A 19 6.49 -7.94 -22.93
CA SER A 19 7.72 -7.16 -23.20
C SER A 19 8.05 -6.21 -22.05
N VAL A 20 7.03 -5.64 -21.41
CA VAL A 20 7.20 -4.74 -20.26
C VAL A 20 7.78 -5.51 -19.06
N PHE A 21 7.23 -6.68 -18.74
CA PHE A 21 7.78 -7.48 -17.64
C PHE A 21 9.20 -7.97 -17.91
N ARG A 22 9.51 -8.34 -19.16
CA ARG A 22 10.89 -8.68 -19.55
C ARG A 22 11.87 -7.51 -19.38
N GLN A 23 11.41 -6.27 -19.53
CA GLN A 23 12.22 -5.07 -19.34
C GLN A 23 12.51 -4.81 -17.86
N VAL A 24 11.52 -4.91 -16.99
CA VAL A 24 11.65 -4.58 -15.57
C VAL A 24 12.05 -5.79 -14.71
N GLY A 25 11.58 -6.98 -15.08
CA GLY A 25 11.86 -8.24 -14.41
C GLY A 25 11.39 -8.25 -12.95
N ASP A 26 12.07 -9.03 -12.13
CA ASP A 26 11.76 -9.16 -10.70
C ASP A 26 12.04 -7.88 -9.89
N ARG A 27 12.61 -6.84 -10.52
CA ARG A 27 12.84 -5.55 -9.88
C ARG A 27 11.55 -4.75 -9.65
N LEU A 28 10.51 -5.01 -10.46
CA LEU A 28 9.18 -4.42 -10.31
C LEU A 28 8.12 -5.45 -10.69
N VAL A 29 7.74 -6.31 -9.77
CA VAL A 29 6.69 -7.32 -10.01
C VAL A 29 5.31 -6.68 -9.94
N PHE A 30 5.13 -5.77 -9.00
CA PHE A 30 3.89 -5.02 -8.77
C PHE A 30 4.20 -3.53 -8.77
N GLU A 31 3.43 -2.74 -9.51
CA GLU A 31 3.57 -1.30 -9.56
C GLU A 31 2.44 -0.64 -8.77
N MET A 32 2.80 0.17 -7.77
CA MET A 32 1.82 0.87 -6.94
C MET A 32 1.00 1.85 -7.76
N ILE A 33 -0.31 1.86 -7.54
CA ILE A 33 -1.27 2.75 -8.22
C ILE A 33 -2.11 3.59 -7.26
N GLN A 34 -2.08 3.30 -5.96
CA GLN A 34 -2.74 4.12 -4.95
C GLN A 34 -2.15 3.88 -3.56
N ILE A 35 -2.08 4.95 -2.77
CA ILE A 35 -1.86 4.92 -1.33
C ILE A 35 -3.14 5.39 -0.67
N GLY A 36 -3.80 4.52 0.09
CA GLY A 36 -4.87 4.87 1.00
C GLY A 36 -4.33 4.90 2.43
N ALA A 37 -4.65 5.95 3.19
CA ALA A 37 -4.21 6.01 4.58
C ALA A 37 -5.17 6.78 5.48
N VAL A 38 -5.19 6.37 6.74
CA VAL A 38 -5.94 7.01 7.81
C VAL A 38 -4.97 7.37 8.94
N LYS A 39 -5.03 8.62 9.40
CA LYS A 39 -4.23 9.12 10.52
C LYS A 39 -5.04 9.00 11.81
N VAL A 40 -4.43 8.38 12.80
CA VAL A 40 -5.02 8.11 14.11
C VAL A 40 -4.15 8.74 15.20
N ASP A 41 -4.75 9.43 16.14
CA ASP A 41 -4.05 10.06 17.25
C ASP A 41 -3.70 9.06 18.39
N ASP A 42 -3.08 9.56 19.44
CA ASP A 42 -2.71 8.79 20.64
C ASP A 42 -3.90 8.30 21.46
N LYS A 43 -5.11 8.78 21.17
CA LYS A 43 -6.38 8.31 21.76
C LYS A 43 -7.14 7.36 20.85
N TYR A 44 -6.48 6.91 19.78
CA TYR A 44 -7.06 6.04 18.75
C TYR A 44 -8.27 6.64 18.02
N GLN A 45 -8.30 7.98 17.90
CA GLN A 45 -9.33 8.66 17.12
C GLN A 45 -8.81 8.97 15.70
N VAL A 46 -9.65 8.73 14.71
CA VAL A 46 -9.34 9.13 13.34
C VAL A 46 -9.37 10.67 13.27
N VAL A 47 -8.23 11.25 12.90
CA VAL A 47 -8.08 12.71 12.81
C VAL A 47 -7.95 13.21 11.37
N ASP A 48 -7.53 12.36 10.43
CA ASP A 48 -7.41 12.70 9.02
C ASP A 48 -7.36 11.44 8.15
N SER A 49 -7.56 11.60 6.84
CA SER A 49 -7.40 10.53 5.85
C SER A 49 -6.92 11.09 4.52
N ILE A 50 -6.21 10.26 3.77
CA ILE A 50 -5.71 10.61 2.44
C ILE A 50 -5.86 9.44 1.47
N SER A 51 -6.10 9.77 0.22
CA SER A 51 -6.05 8.83 -0.89
C SER A 51 -5.27 9.47 -2.03
N ILE A 52 -4.12 8.91 -2.35
CA ILE A 52 -3.21 9.41 -3.39
C ILE A 52 -3.17 8.39 -4.51
N PRO A 53 -3.80 8.66 -5.66
CA PRO A 53 -3.61 7.83 -6.85
C PRO A 53 -2.18 8.02 -7.36
N ILE A 54 -1.65 6.98 -8.02
CA ILE A 54 -0.31 6.99 -8.60
C ILE A 54 -0.40 6.57 -10.06
N ARG A 55 0.17 7.36 -10.95
CA ARG A 55 0.20 7.04 -12.36
C ARG A 55 1.22 5.94 -12.63
N PRO A 56 0.79 4.76 -13.13
CA PRO A 56 1.73 3.71 -13.48
C PRO A 56 2.59 4.12 -14.66
N GLN A 57 3.90 3.84 -14.60
CA GLN A 57 4.87 4.18 -15.64
C GLN A 57 5.21 2.98 -16.52
N TYR A 58 5.08 1.79 -15.99
CA TYR A 58 5.40 0.52 -16.68
C TYR A 58 4.17 -0.30 -17.00
N TYR A 59 3.37 -0.64 -16.01
CA TYR A 59 2.13 -1.39 -16.21
C TYR A 59 0.96 -0.42 -16.46
N VAL A 60 1.05 0.38 -17.53
CA VAL A 60 0.07 1.43 -17.88
C VAL A 60 -1.33 0.85 -18.12
N LYS A 61 -1.41 -0.37 -18.67
CA LYS A 61 -2.65 -1.11 -18.77
C LYS A 61 -3.00 -1.71 -17.41
N ILE A 62 -4.13 -1.30 -16.84
CA ILE A 62 -4.59 -1.87 -15.56
C ILE A 62 -5.14 -3.27 -15.79
N HIS A 63 -4.61 -4.23 -15.03
CA HIS A 63 -5.05 -5.61 -15.11
C HIS A 63 -6.55 -5.72 -14.76
N PRO A 64 -7.37 -6.48 -15.52
CA PRO A 64 -8.83 -6.51 -15.34
C PRO A 64 -9.29 -6.85 -13.92
N ARG A 65 -8.57 -7.75 -13.24
CA ARG A 65 -8.83 -8.09 -11.84
C ARG A 65 -8.63 -6.89 -10.92
N ILE A 66 -7.55 -6.13 -11.12
CA ILE A 66 -7.23 -4.94 -10.31
C ILE A 66 -8.27 -3.86 -10.58
N ARG A 67 -8.60 -3.58 -11.84
CA ARG A 67 -9.66 -2.63 -12.20
C ARG A 67 -11.01 -2.97 -11.55
N LYS A 68 -11.35 -4.26 -11.51
CA LYS A 68 -12.59 -4.71 -10.86
C LYS A 68 -12.59 -4.49 -9.35
N MET A 69 -11.43 -4.67 -8.69
CA MET A 69 -11.29 -4.51 -7.23
C MET A 69 -11.25 -3.04 -6.82
N THR A 70 -10.43 -2.25 -7.50
CA THR A 70 -10.12 -0.86 -7.12
C THR A 70 -11.01 0.17 -7.77
N GLN A 71 -11.69 -0.18 -8.87
CA GLN A 71 -12.41 0.73 -9.77
C GLN A 71 -11.49 1.75 -10.46
N LEU A 72 -10.16 1.59 -10.35
CA LEU A 72 -9.16 2.42 -11.01
C LEU A 72 -8.82 1.85 -12.38
N GLY A 73 -8.91 2.68 -13.40
CA GLY A 73 -8.48 2.39 -14.76
C GLY A 73 -7.39 3.35 -15.22
N ALA A 74 -6.89 3.15 -16.44
CA ALA A 74 -5.86 4.01 -16.99
C ALA A 74 -6.33 5.47 -17.14
N GLU A 75 -7.62 5.70 -17.35
CA GLU A 75 -8.21 7.03 -17.50
C GLU A 75 -8.19 7.79 -16.17
N GLU A 76 -8.58 7.12 -15.07
CA GLU A 76 -8.59 7.70 -13.73
C GLU A 76 -7.18 8.01 -13.21
N LEU A 77 -6.17 7.29 -13.71
CA LEU A 77 -4.78 7.44 -13.30
C LEU A 77 -3.92 8.30 -14.26
N ALA A 78 -4.49 8.75 -15.39
CA ALA A 78 -3.74 9.48 -16.42
C ALA A 78 -3.08 10.77 -15.89
N ASP A 79 -3.80 11.51 -15.06
CA ASP A 79 -3.36 12.79 -14.50
C ASP A 79 -2.83 12.66 -13.05
N ALA A 80 -2.72 11.42 -12.55
CA ALA A 80 -2.20 11.17 -11.22
C ALA A 80 -0.69 11.48 -11.13
N PRO A 81 -0.18 11.82 -9.94
CA PRO A 81 1.25 12.05 -9.72
C PRO A 81 2.08 10.81 -10.03
N THR A 82 3.36 11.00 -10.31
CA THR A 82 4.33 9.91 -10.39
C THR A 82 4.52 9.26 -9.02
N PHE A 83 5.13 8.07 -8.97
CA PHE A 83 5.44 7.41 -7.71
C PHE A 83 6.24 8.31 -6.76
N LEU A 84 7.28 8.99 -7.24
CA LEU A 84 8.10 9.87 -6.40
C LEU A 84 7.33 11.09 -5.88
N ASP A 85 6.48 11.70 -6.72
CA ASP A 85 5.64 12.82 -6.30
C ASP A 85 4.58 12.39 -5.29
N ALA A 86 4.00 11.21 -5.48
CA ALA A 86 3.04 10.64 -4.53
C ALA A 86 3.70 10.32 -3.18
N MET A 87 4.91 9.78 -3.19
CA MET A 87 5.69 9.56 -1.96
C MET A 87 5.99 10.86 -1.23
N ALA A 88 6.40 11.91 -1.95
CA ALA A 88 6.63 13.22 -1.35
C ALA A 88 5.35 13.79 -0.70
N GLN A 89 4.21 13.68 -1.38
CA GLN A 89 2.90 14.10 -0.85
C GLN A 89 2.53 13.30 0.40
N PHE A 90 2.71 11.98 0.35
CA PHE A 90 2.40 11.10 1.47
C PHE A 90 3.27 11.40 2.70
N THR A 91 4.60 11.53 2.51
CA THR A 91 5.54 11.87 3.58
C THR A 91 5.21 13.21 4.22
N ALA A 92 4.90 14.23 3.42
CA ALA A 92 4.49 15.55 3.91
C ALA A 92 3.18 15.47 4.73
N TRP A 93 2.22 14.65 4.29
CA TRP A 93 0.96 14.45 5.03
C TRP A 93 1.17 13.69 6.34
N CYS A 94 2.06 12.71 6.38
CA CYS A 94 2.35 11.93 7.60
C CYS A 94 2.89 12.83 8.74
N GLY A 95 3.76 13.80 8.43
CA GLY A 95 4.45 14.64 9.41
C GLY A 95 5.72 13.98 9.94
N GLU A 96 6.20 14.42 11.11
CA GLU A 96 7.53 14.03 11.61
C GLU A 96 7.53 12.76 12.48
N GLU A 97 6.52 12.58 13.32
CA GLU A 97 6.49 11.48 14.31
C GLU A 97 5.30 10.56 14.09
N TYR A 98 5.52 9.45 13.42
CA TYR A 98 4.47 8.46 13.16
C TYR A 98 5.02 7.04 13.06
N THR A 99 4.12 6.08 13.22
CA THR A 99 4.36 4.66 12.94
C THR A 99 3.35 4.19 11.91
N LEU A 100 3.81 3.53 10.85
CA LEU A 100 2.92 2.90 9.87
C LEU A 100 2.36 1.59 10.44
N LEU A 101 1.08 1.38 10.18
CA LEU A 101 0.35 0.17 10.54
C LEU A 101 -0.20 -0.46 9.26
N THR A 102 0.09 -1.74 9.05
CA THR A 102 -0.41 -2.51 7.89
C THR A 102 -1.09 -3.79 8.35
N TRP A 103 -2.03 -4.29 7.57
CA TRP A 103 -2.59 -5.61 7.78
C TRP A 103 -1.84 -6.65 6.95
N GLY A 104 -0.70 -7.12 7.47
CA GLY A 104 0.20 -8.06 6.81
C GLY A 104 1.44 -7.39 6.21
N CYS A 105 2.24 -8.19 5.52
CA CYS A 105 3.54 -7.77 5.00
C CYS A 105 3.56 -7.53 3.48
N ASP A 106 2.48 -7.83 2.76
CA ASP A 106 2.45 -7.70 1.30
C ASP A 106 2.60 -6.25 0.85
N ASP A 107 1.85 -5.33 1.48
CA ASP A 107 1.99 -3.89 1.28
C ASP A 107 3.43 -3.41 1.47
N ILE A 108 4.07 -3.83 2.55
CA ILE A 108 5.45 -3.45 2.87
C ILE A 108 6.40 -3.92 1.77
N SER A 109 6.23 -5.14 1.31
CA SER A 109 7.08 -5.75 0.28
C SER A 109 6.95 -5.03 -1.06
N VAL A 110 5.71 -4.73 -1.48
CA VAL A 110 5.43 -3.98 -2.70
C VAL A 110 5.96 -2.56 -2.60
N TRP A 111 5.71 -1.88 -1.49
CA TRP A 111 6.19 -0.52 -1.26
C TRP A 111 7.71 -0.43 -1.37
N LYS A 112 8.41 -1.30 -0.64
CA LYS A 112 9.87 -1.36 -0.67
C LYS A 112 10.40 -1.61 -2.07
N GLN A 113 9.81 -2.56 -2.82
CA GLN A 113 10.21 -2.85 -4.20
C GLN A 113 10.04 -1.62 -5.10
N ASN A 114 8.93 -0.87 -4.96
CA ASN A 114 8.70 0.35 -5.74
C ASN A 114 9.69 1.46 -5.33
N MET A 115 9.97 1.66 -4.05
CA MET A 115 10.98 2.62 -3.60
C MET A 115 12.35 2.33 -4.19
N ASP A 116 12.80 1.08 -4.10
CA ASP A 116 14.09 0.64 -4.64
C ASP A 116 14.13 0.82 -6.17
N PHE A 117 13.07 0.45 -6.88
CA PHE A 117 13.00 0.52 -8.32
C PHE A 117 12.98 1.96 -8.86
N PHE A 118 12.21 2.85 -8.26
CA PHE A 118 12.10 4.25 -8.67
C PHE A 118 13.17 5.16 -8.06
N GLY A 119 14.08 4.61 -7.26
CA GLY A 119 15.16 5.37 -6.64
C GLY A 119 14.68 6.37 -5.58
N CYS A 120 13.62 6.02 -4.84
CA CYS A 120 13.15 6.82 -3.73
C CYS A 120 14.16 6.74 -2.58
N THR A 121 14.69 7.90 -2.16
CA THR A 121 15.72 7.99 -1.10
C THR A 121 15.13 8.23 0.28
N GLU A 122 13.81 8.41 0.38
CA GLU A 122 13.13 8.56 1.67
C GLU A 122 13.33 7.29 2.51
N PRO A 123 13.69 7.41 3.79
CA PRO A 123 13.83 6.25 4.64
C PRO A 123 12.46 5.60 4.88
N MET A 124 12.42 4.28 4.89
CA MET A 124 11.21 3.57 5.33
C MET A 124 10.94 3.92 6.80
N PRO A 125 9.74 4.42 7.12
CA PRO A 125 9.38 4.71 8.49
C PRO A 125 9.21 3.42 9.32
N PRO A 126 9.14 3.52 10.66
CA PRO A 126 8.78 2.39 11.49
C PRO A 126 7.43 1.80 11.08
N ILE A 127 7.39 0.49 10.86
CA ILE A 127 6.19 -0.23 10.41
C ILE A 127 5.84 -1.31 11.43
N CYS A 128 4.56 -1.40 11.78
CA CYS A 128 4.00 -2.47 12.59
C CYS A 128 3.02 -3.29 11.74
N ASP A 129 3.29 -4.59 11.61
CA ASP A 129 2.39 -5.56 11.01
C ASP A 129 1.32 -5.95 12.05
N ILE A 130 0.15 -5.31 11.96
CA ILE A 130 -0.99 -5.54 12.88
C ILE A 130 -1.54 -6.96 12.77
N GLN A 131 -1.50 -7.56 11.59
CA GLN A 131 -1.96 -8.94 11.40
C GLN A 131 -1.14 -9.92 12.24
N ARG A 132 0.17 -9.72 12.27
CA ARG A 132 1.06 -10.54 13.09
C ARG A 132 0.80 -10.29 14.58
N LEU A 133 0.77 -9.02 14.97
CA LEU A 133 0.49 -8.64 16.36
C LEU A 133 -0.84 -9.22 16.84
N PHE A 134 -1.91 -9.09 16.05
CA PHE A 134 -3.22 -9.65 16.34
C PHE A 134 -3.15 -11.16 16.55
N SER A 135 -2.46 -11.86 15.66
CA SER A 135 -2.35 -13.32 15.71
C SER A 135 -1.59 -13.78 16.96
N ASP A 136 -0.50 -13.10 17.29
CA ASP A 136 0.33 -13.40 18.48
C ASP A 136 -0.44 -13.16 19.78
N VAL A 137 -1.11 -12.02 19.89
CA VAL A 137 -1.90 -11.66 21.09
C VAL A 137 -3.10 -12.60 21.31
N ASN A 138 -3.74 -13.05 20.24
CA ASN A 138 -4.89 -13.95 20.32
C ASN A 138 -4.53 -15.45 20.29
N GLY A 139 -3.24 -15.79 20.33
CA GLY A 139 -2.77 -17.17 20.31
C GLY A 139 -3.15 -17.93 19.04
N CYS A 140 -3.29 -17.23 17.91
CA CYS A 140 -3.62 -17.82 16.63
C CYS A 140 -2.42 -18.57 16.07
N ARG A 141 -2.63 -19.83 15.65
CA ARG A 141 -1.58 -20.63 15.02
C ARG A 141 -1.15 -20.04 13.65
N ASP A 142 -2.12 -19.51 12.91
CA ASP A 142 -1.92 -18.97 11.58
C ASP A 142 -2.38 -17.52 11.52
N ARG A 143 -1.81 -16.72 10.61
CA ARG A 143 -2.24 -15.33 10.37
C ARG A 143 -3.69 -15.29 9.90
N LYS A 144 -4.49 -14.42 10.49
CA LYS A 144 -5.91 -14.27 10.16
C LYS A 144 -6.10 -13.15 9.14
N GLY A 145 -6.95 -13.38 8.14
CA GLY A 145 -7.40 -12.29 7.27
C GLY A 145 -8.19 -11.25 8.07
N LEU A 146 -8.21 -9.99 7.60
CA LEU A 146 -8.85 -8.87 8.29
C LEU A 146 -10.31 -9.16 8.65
N LYS A 147 -11.08 -9.68 7.71
CA LYS A 147 -12.49 -10.05 7.96
C LYS A 147 -12.66 -11.02 9.13
N VAL A 148 -11.83 -12.06 9.19
CA VAL A 148 -11.88 -13.05 10.28
C VAL A 148 -11.48 -12.42 11.60
N ALA A 149 -10.47 -11.54 11.59
CA ALA A 149 -10.06 -10.83 12.79
C ALA A 149 -11.16 -9.89 13.31
N MET A 150 -11.85 -9.18 12.43
CA MET A 150 -13.00 -8.35 12.80
C MET A 150 -14.11 -9.18 13.42
N GLU A 151 -14.47 -10.31 12.80
CA GLU A 151 -15.46 -11.25 13.34
C GLU A 151 -15.07 -11.76 14.75
N MET A 152 -13.79 -12.11 14.96
CA MET A 152 -13.26 -12.54 16.28
C MET A 152 -13.37 -11.45 17.34
N LEU A 153 -13.27 -10.19 16.95
CA LEU A 153 -13.37 -9.02 17.85
C LEU A 153 -14.81 -8.49 17.99
N GLY A 154 -15.78 -9.06 17.28
CA GLY A 154 -17.16 -8.55 17.25
C GLY A 154 -17.29 -7.18 16.59
N ILE A 155 -16.43 -6.86 15.64
CA ILE A 155 -16.45 -5.62 14.85
C ILE A 155 -17.22 -5.90 13.56
N GLU A 156 -18.26 -5.11 13.29
CA GLU A 156 -19.08 -5.18 12.05
C GLU A 156 -18.49 -4.30 10.93
#